data_a49a42818bd2adb624d016e4443e4a74
#
_entry.id   a49a42818bd2adb624d016e4443e4a74
#
_cell.length_a   1.000
_cell.length_b   1.000
_cell.length_c   1.000
_cell.angle_alpha   90.00
_cell.angle_beta   90.00
_cell.angle_gamma   90.00
#
_symmetry.space_group_name_H-M   'P 1'
#
loop_
_entity.id
_entity.type
_entity.pdbx_description
1 polymer ?
#
loop_
_entity_poly.entity_id
_entity_poly.type
_entity_poly.pdbx_seq_one_letter_code
_entity_poly.pdbx_strand_id
1 'polypeptide(L)'
;MSNATNNAIVIALVFAIVFCCCHNFAQARPNHDAAAETRHFKSDLKDDGSYKYQFETSNGIAASESGVGGYHASGHSAYYAPDGKLIKLSYTADEHGFHPTGEHLPTPPPVPEAILKSLEHNRAHPHEDEYKGASGQAHSSYHGNKKF
;
A
#
# COMPACT_ATOMS: atom_id res chain seq x y z
N MET A 1 11.55 68.62 8.31
CA MET A 1 11.29 67.58 9.34
C MET A 1 10.29 66.50 8.94
N SER A 2 9.79 66.46 7.71
CA SER A 2 8.74 65.52 7.31
C SER A 2 9.20 64.15 6.73
N ASN A 3 10.45 64.02 6.32
CA ASN A 3 10.93 62.76 5.68
C ASN A 3 11.31 61.67 6.67
N ALA A 4 11.73 62.02 7.89
CA ALA A 4 12.13 61.01 8.88
C ALA A 4 10.94 60.25 9.48
N THR A 5 9.80 60.95 9.67
CA THR A 5 8.56 60.34 10.16
C THR A 5 7.92 59.40 9.15
N ASN A 6 7.95 59.73 7.85
CA ASN A 6 7.44 58.88 6.81
C ASN A 6 8.26 57.57 6.63
N ASN A 7 9.59 57.67 6.74
CA ASN A 7 10.45 56.49 6.71
C ASN A 7 10.23 55.55 7.91
N ALA A 8 10.02 56.09 9.10
CA ALA A 8 9.73 55.28 10.29
C ALA A 8 8.40 54.53 10.17
N ILE A 9 7.36 55.16 9.59
CA ILE A 9 6.05 54.51 9.36
C ILE A 9 6.15 53.44 8.32
N VAL A 10 6.89 53.65 7.21
CA VAL A 10 7.08 52.63 6.17
C VAL A 10 7.85 51.44 6.72
N ILE A 11 8.89 51.62 7.49
CA ILE A 11 9.65 50.54 8.13
C ILE A 11 8.77 49.76 9.10
N ALA A 12 7.96 50.43 9.93
CA ALA A 12 7.03 49.76 10.84
C ALA A 12 5.97 48.94 10.11
N LEU A 13 5.44 49.42 8.98
CA LEU A 13 4.48 48.70 8.16
C LEU A 13 5.12 47.45 7.48
N VAL A 14 6.36 47.58 6.99
CA VAL A 14 7.09 46.44 6.42
C VAL A 14 7.36 45.39 7.48
N PHE A 15 7.78 45.77 8.68
CA PHE A 15 7.95 44.82 9.80
C PHE A 15 6.64 44.16 10.21
N ALA A 16 5.52 44.89 10.22
CA ALA A 16 4.21 44.33 10.53
C ALA A 16 3.75 43.31 9.48
N ILE A 17 3.99 43.56 8.18
CA ILE A 17 3.66 42.67 7.09
C ILE A 17 4.55 41.40 7.15
N VAL A 18 5.86 41.54 7.35
CA VAL A 18 6.78 40.41 7.49
C VAL A 18 6.44 39.60 8.73
N PHE A 19 6.09 40.24 9.85
CA PHE A 19 5.67 39.55 11.06
C PHE A 19 4.33 38.80 10.88
N CYS A 20 3.39 39.39 10.13
CA CYS A 20 2.12 38.73 9.80
C CYS A 20 2.30 37.54 8.85
N CYS A 21 3.23 37.61 7.89
CA CYS A 21 3.55 36.50 7.01
C CYS A 21 4.28 35.32 7.71
N CYS A 22 5.05 35.63 8.78
CA CYS A 22 5.74 34.56 9.53
C CYS A 22 4.82 33.83 10.53
N HIS A 23 3.59 34.30 10.75
CA HIS A 23 2.62 33.64 11.65
C HIS A 23 1.74 32.59 10.98
N ASN A 24 1.97 32.27 9.71
CA ASN A 24 1.49 31.03 9.16
C ASN A 24 2.32 29.84 9.68
N PHE A 25 2.41 29.72 11.00
CA PHE A 25 2.75 28.46 11.61
C PHE A 25 1.69 27.45 11.11
N ALA A 26 2.13 26.52 10.28
CA ALA A 26 1.40 25.30 10.06
C ALA A 26 1.14 24.72 11.45
N GLN A 27 -0.03 25.00 12.01
CA GLN A 27 -0.51 24.28 13.18
C GLN A 27 -0.71 22.85 12.68
N ALA A 28 0.32 22.02 12.87
CA ALA A 28 0.12 20.59 12.84
C ALA A 28 -1.00 20.33 13.84
N ARG A 29 -2.21 20.04 13.31
CA ARG A 29 -3.31 19.58 14.15
C ARG A 29 -2.76 18.40 14.93
N PRO A 30 -2.89 18.37 16.27
CA PRO A 30 -2.48 17.20 17.04
C PRO A 30 -3.15 16.02 16.36
N ASN A 31 -2.33 15.14 15.81
CA ASN A 31 -2.82 13.97 15.14
C ASN A 31 -3.52 13.14 16.22
N HIS A 32 -4.82 13.03 16.17
CA HIS A 32 -5.61 12.23 17.10
C HIS A 32 -5.07 10.78 17.16
N ASP A 33 -4.37 10.37 16.09
CA ASP A 33 -3.76 9.06 15.96
C ASP A 33 -2.45 8.92 16.75
N ALA A 34 -1.76 10.02 17.06
CA ALA A 34 -0.52 9.99 17.84
C ALA A 34 -0.71 9.54 19.30
N ALA A 35 -1.92 9.65 19.82
CA ALA A 35 -2.31 9.21 21.17
C ALA A 35 -3.14 7.92 21.15
N ALA A 36 -3.19 7.22 20.02
CA ALA A 36 -3.96 5.99 19.90
C ALA A 36 -3.31 4.85 20.69
N GLU A 37 -4.11 4.20 21.51
CA GLU A 37 -3.71 3.05 22.33
C GLU A 37 -4.34 1.76 21.79
N THR A 38 -3.64 0.66 21.94
CA THR A 38 -4.19 -0.66 21.65
C THR A 38 -5.16 -1.07 22.76
N ARG A 39 -6.43 -1.18 22.44
CA ARG A 39 -7.50 -1.60 23.37
C ARG A 39 -7.57 -3.10 23.51
N HIS A 40 -7.36 -3.80 22.43
CA HIS A 40 -7.42 -5.25 22.39
C HIS A 40 -6.29 -5.77 21.47
N PHE A 41 -5.57 -6.77 21.95
CA PHE A 41 -4.60 -7.52 21.15
C PHE A 41 -4.66 -8.99 21.56
N LYS A 42 -4.77 -9.86 20.57
CA LYS A 42 -4.67 -11.30 20.75
C LYS A 42 -3.85 -11.89 19.62
N SER A 43 -2.91 -12.76 19.96
CA SER A 43 -2.09 -13.50 19.00
C SER A 43 -2.00 -14.94 19.47
N ASP A 44 -2.12 -15.87 18.53
CA ASP A 44 -1.99 -17.30 18.74
C ASP A 44 -1.15 -17.88 17.60
N LEU A 45 -0.14 -18.68 17.95
CA LEU A 45 0.72 -19.36 17.00
C LEU A 45 0.88 -20.79 17.48
N LYS A 46 0.62 -21.75 16.59
CA LYS A 46 0.72 -23.18 16.88
C LYS A 46 1.94 -23.81 16.23
N ASP A 47 2.32 -24.96 16.76
CA ASP A 47 3.49 -25.72 16.29
C ASP A 47 3.33 -26.24 14.84
N ASP A 48 2.10 -26.35 14.36
CA ASP A 48 1.78 -26.72 12.97
C ASP A 48 1.94 -25.57 11.97
N GLY A 49 2.38 -24.39 12.43
CA GLY A 49 2.54 -23.18 11.65
C GLY A 49 1.24 -22.40 11.42
N SER A 50 0.12 -22.87 11.98
CA SER A 50 -1.12 -22.08 11.94
C SER A 50 -1.06 -20.93 12.93
N TYR A 51 -1.56 -19.78 12.51
CA TYR A 51 -1.59 -18.58 13.33
C TYR A 51 -2.90 -17.82 13.21
N LYS A 52 -3.16 -17.02 14.23
CA LYS A 52 -4.25 -16.05 14.24
C LYS A 52 -3.83 -14.85 15.06
N TYR A 53 -4.05 -13.65 14.55
CA TYR A 53 -3.97 -12.46 15.36
C TYR A 53 -5.16 -11.53 15.12
N GLN A 54 -5.43 -10.70 16.10
CA GLN A 54 -6.42 -9.63 16.02
C GLN A 54 -6.01 -8.48 16.93
N PHE A 55 -6.30 -7.26 16.50
CA PHE A 55 -6.15 -6.09 17.34
C PHE A 55 -7.21 -5.03 17.04
N GLU A 56 -7.42 -4.18 18.02
CA GLU A 56 -8.26 -3.01 17.94
C GLU A 56 -7.61 -1.85 18.69
N THR A 57 -7.66 -0.65 18.14
CA THR A 57 -7.10 0.56 18.72
C THR A 57 -8.18 1.55 19.11
N SER A 58 -7.82 2.51 19.98
CA SER A 58 -8.75 3.52 20.49
C SER A 58 -9.26 4.49 19.40
N ASN A 59 -8.54 4.65 18.30
CA ASN A 59 -8.92 5.45 17.13
C ASN A 59 -9.73 4.66 16.09
N GLY A 60 -10.17 3.43 16.41
CA GLY A 60 -11.06 2.65 15.57
C GLY A 60 -10.38 1.89 14.42
N ILE A 61 -9.07 1.68 14.50
CA ILE A 61 -8.39 0.75 13.60
C ILE A 61 -8.56 -0.65 14.16
N ALA A 62 -9.04 -1.56 13.34
CA ALA A 62 -9.17 -2.97 13.69
C ALA A 62 -8.61 -3.84 12.57
N ALA A 63 -7.92 -4.91 12.93
CA ALA A 63 -7.47 -5.91 11.97
C ALA A 63 -7.48 -7.29 12.60
N SER A 64 -7.71 -8.29 11.77
CA SER A 64 -7.48 -9.68 12.13
C SER A 64 -7.02 -10.47 10.90
N GLU A 65 -6.19 -11.45 11.17
CA GLU A 65 -5.69 -12.37 10.16
C GLU A 65 -5.55 -13.76 10.76
N SER A 66 -5.76 -14.76 9.95
CA SER A 66 -5.49 -16.15 10.28
C SER A 66 -4.98 -16.88 9.04
N GLY A 67 -4.10 -17.84 9.25
CA GLY A 67 -3.51 -18.58 8.15
C GLY A 67 -2.62 -19.73 8.61
N VAL A 68 -1.97 -20.33 7.64
CA VAL A 68 -0.89 -21.30 7.84
C VAL A 68 0.34 -20.77 7.12
N GLY A 69 1.42 -20.57 7.84
CA GLY A 69 2.64 -19.97 7.30
C GLY A 69 3.14 -20.66 6.04
N GLY A 70 3.33 -19.89 4.96
CA GLY A 70 3.79 -20.37 3.67
C GLY A 70 2.72 -21.00 2.77
N TYR A 71 1.47 -21.15 3.21
CA TYR A 71 0.40 -21.75 2.43
C TYR A 71 -0.74 -20.79 2.12
N HIS A 72 -1.40 -20.27 3.12
CA HIS A 72 -2.50 -19.34 2.93
C HIS A 72 -2.67 -18.40 4.10
N ALA A 73 -3.23 -17.24 3.82
CA ALA A 73 -3.68 -16.29 4.80
C ALA A 73 -5.03 -15.70 4.40
N SER A 74 -5.87 -15.41 5.37
CA SER A 74 -7.08 -14.65 5.17
C SER A 74 -7.25 -13.64 6.30
N GLY A 75 -7.61 -12.42 5.93
CA GLY A 75 -7.70 -11.35 6.90
C GLY A 75 -8.68 -10.26 6.51
N HIS A 76 -8.94 -9.40 7.47
CA HIS A 76 -9.67 -8.17 7.25
C HIS A 76 -9.08 -7.03 8.07
N SER A 77 -9.21 -5.84 7.56
CA SER A 77 -8.89 -4.61 8.26
C SER A 77 -9.98 -3.57 8.07
N ALA A 78 -10.13 -2.70 9.05
CA ALA A 78 -11.07 -1.60 9.00
C ALA A 78 -10.48 -0.39 9.72
N TYR A 79 -10.79 0.80 9.20
CA TYR A 79 -10.44 2.06 9.83
C TYR A 79 -11.40 3.16 9.40
N TYR A 80 -11.46 4.24 10.16
CA TYR A 80 -12.23 5.42 9.77
C TYR A 80 -11.34 6.40 9.01
N ALA A 81 -11.76 6.74 7.80
CA ALA A 81 -11.12 7.80 7.01
C ALA A 81 -11.38 9.19 7.63
N PRO A 82 -10.59 10.22 7.29
CA PRO A 82 -10.76 11.58 7.85
C PRO A 82 -12.13 12.21 7.60
N ASP A 83 -12.87 11.75 6.60
CA ASP A 83 -14.25 12.14 6.28
C ASP A 83 -15.30 11.39 7.14
N GLY A 84 -14.86 10.49 8.03
CA GLY A 84 -15.72 9.67 8.89
C GLY A 84 -16.24 8.40 8.22
N LYS A 85 -15.89 8.13 6.97
CA LYS A 85 -16.28 6.91 6.27
C LYS A 85 -15.51 5.71 6.81
N LEU A 86 -16.23 4.62 7.13
CA LEU A 86 -15.61 3.35 7.49
C LEU A 86 -15.07 2.65 6.23
N ILE A 87 -13.77 2.48 6.17
CA ILE A 87 -13.09 1.74 5.11
C ILE A 87 -12.84 0.31 5.60
N LYS A 88 -13.27 -0.66 4.81
CA LYS A 88 -13.07 -2.08 5.10
C LYS A 88 -12.34 -2.73 3.94
N LEU A 89 -11.36 -3.56 4.27
CA LEU A 89 -10.64 -4.42 3.34
C LEU A 89 -10.70 -5.85 3.87
N SER A 90 -11.08 -6.79 3.02
CA SER A 90 -10.91 -8.22 3.26
C SER A 90 -9.98 -8.78 2.20
N TYR A 91 -9.20 -9.79 2.53
CA TYR A 91 -8.30 -10.43 1.57
C TYR A 91 -8.10 -11.91 1.87
N THR A 92 -7.79 -12.63 0.81
CA THR A 92 -7.20 -13.97 0.88
C THR A 92 -5.90 -13.96 0.08
N ALA A 93 -4.91 -14.69 0.57
CA ALA A 93 -3.64 -14.92 -0.10
C ALA A 93 -3.35 -16.42 -0.09
N ASP A 94 -3.18 -17.00 -1.25
CA ASP A 94 -2.96 -18.44 -1.47
C ASP A 94 -2.01 -18.66 -2.66
N GLU A 95 -1.89 -19.88 -3.14
CA GLU A 95 -1.07 -20.25 -4.29
C GLU A 95 -1.48 -19.54 -5.60
N HIS A 96 -2.73 -19.05 -5.70
CA HIS A 96 -3.24 -18.30 -6.84
C HIS A 96 -2.97 -16.80 -6.75
N GLY A 97 -2.45 -16.33 -5.60
CA GLY A 97 -2.06 -14.95 -5.37
C GLY A 97 -2.84 -14.22 -4.28
N PHE A 98 -2.81 -12.91 -4.34
CA PHE A 98 -3.46 -12.02 -3.40
C PHE A 98 -4.79 -11.51 -3.96
N HIS A 99 -5.89 -11.77 -3.25
CA HIS A 99 -7.26 -11.44 -3.66
C HIS A 99 -7.91 -10.48 -2.66
N PRO A 100 -7.70 -9.16 -2.83
CA PRO A 100 -8.35 -8.17 -1.97
C PRO A 100 -9.78 -7.89 -2.42
N THR A 101 -10.64 -7.57 -1.44
CA THR A 101 -12.03 -7.15 -1.63
C THR A 101 -12.33 -5.95 -0.74
N GLY A 102 -12.80 -4.85 -1.33
CA GLY A 102 -13.14 -3.63 -0.61
C GLY A 102 -13.78 -2.60 -1.54
N GLU A 103 -14.72 -1.80 -1.02
CA GLU A 103 -15.45 -0.79 -1.81
C GLU A 103 -14.54 0.34 -2.35
N HIS A 104 -13.42 0.59 -1.66
CA HIS A 104 -12.45 1.64 -2.02
C HIS A 104 -11.41 1.18 -3.04
N LEU A 105 -11.40 -0.09 -3.41
CA LEU A 105 -10.43 -0.62 -4.37
C LEU A 105 -10.75 -0.11 -5.78
N PRO A 106 -9.72 0.24 -6.57
CA PRO A 106 -9.93 0.65 -7.93
C PRO A 106 -10.47 -0.51 -8.77
N THR A 107 -11.44 -0.23 -9.62
CA THR A 107 -11.91 -1.19 -10.61
C THR A 107 -10.84 -1.34 -11.69
N PRO A 108 -10.38 -2.57 -12.01
CA PRO A 108 -9.42 -2.75 -13.07
C PRO A 108 -9.99 -2.28 -14.41
N PRO A 109 -9.17 -1.67 -15.29
CA PRO A 109 -9.60 -1.30 -16.61
C PRO A 109 -10.03 -2.53 -17.42
N PRO A 110 -10.94 -2.40 -18.37
CA PRO A 110 -11.35 -3.51 -19.23
C PRO A 110 -10.12 -4.09 -19.94
N VAL A 111 -10.05 -5.40 -19.99
CA VAL A 111 -8.94 -6.10 -20.67
C VAL A 111 -8.99 -5.74 -22.18
N PRO A 112 -7.89 -5.28 -22.78
CA PRO A 112 -7.85 -4.96 -24.22
C PRO A 112 -8.25 -6.18 -25.06
N GLU A 113 -8.98 -5.92 -26.16
CA GLU A 113 -9.51 -6.97 -27.04
C GLU A 113 -8.40 -7.90 -27.58
N ALA A 114 -7.22 -7.35 -27.87
CA ALA A 114 -6.07 -8.14 -28.30
C ALA A 114 -5.62 -9.19 -27.26
N ILE A 115 -5.67 -8.83 -25.98
CA ILE A 115 -5.35 -9.75 -24.87
C ILE A 115 -6.43 -10.81 -24.73
N LEU A 116 -7.73 -10.44 -24.85
CA LEU A 116 -8.82 -11.41 -24.79
C LEU A 116 -8.69 -12.45 -25.92
N LYS A 117 -8.39 -12.03 -27.14
CA LYS A 117 -8.13 -12.92 -28.27
C LYS A 117 -6.93 -13.85 -28.04
N SER A 118 -5.84 -13.32 -27.45
CA SER A 118 -4.67 -14.11 -27.11
C SER A 118 -5.00 -15.17 -26.05
N LEU A 119 -5.74 -14.81 -25.00
CA LEU A 119 -6.16 -15.76 -23.96
C LEU A 119 -7.08 -16.85 -24.51
N GLU A 120 -7.98 -16.50 -25.42
CA GLU A 120 -8.87 -17.44 -26.09
C GLU A 120 -8.08 -18.42 -26.98
N HIS A 121 -7.11 -17.89 -27.74
CA HIS A 121 -6.21 -18.71 -28.56
C HIS A 121 -5.42 -19.70 -27.70
N ASN A 122 -4.79 -19.26 -26.62
CA ASN A 122 -4.02 -20.13 -25.72
C ASN A 122 -4.91 -21.20 -25.06
N ARG A 123 -6.15 -20.84 -24.71
CA ARG A 123 -7.11 -21.80 -24.15
C ARG A 123 -7.50 -22.87 -25.18
N ALA A 124 -7.60 -22.51 -26.46
CA ALA A 124 -7.91 -23.45 -27.53
C ALA A 124 -6.70 -24.33 -27.92
N HIS A 125 -5.47 -23.89 -27.62
CA HIS A 125 -4.20 -24.54 -28.02
C HIS A 125 -3.27 -24.80 -26.82
N PRO A 126 -3.71 -25.54 -25.78
CA PRO A 126 -2.97 -25.68 -24.52
C PRO A 126 -1.62 -26.39 -24.66
N HIS A 127 -1.39 -27.12 -25.75
CA HIS A 127 -0.15 -27.87 -25.98
C HIS A 127 0.90 -27.15 -26.83
N GLU A 128 0.58 -25.98 -27.41
CA GLU A 128 1.55 -25.24 -28.22
C GLU A 128 2.60 -24.55 -27.39
N ASP A 129 2.30 -24.19 -26.15
CA ASP A 129 3.20 -23.49 -25.22
C ASP A 129 4.23 -24.43 -24.57
N GLU A 130 3.90 -25.71 -24.38
CA GLU A 130 4.85 -26.71 -23.84
C GLU A 130 6.02 -26.99 -24.78
N TYR A 131 5.81 -26.92 -26.10
CA TYR A 131 6.84 -27.25 -27.08
C TYR A 131 7.90 -26.15 -27.25
N LYS A 132 7.53 -24.89 -27.07
CA LYS A 132 8.47 -23.76 -27.23
C LYS A 132 9.40 -23.58 -26.03
N GLY A 133 8.99 -24.03 -24.84
CA GLY A 133 9.83 -24.01 -23.64
C GLY A 133 10.93 -25.06 -23.63
N ALA A 134 10.71 -26.21 -24.27
CA ALA A 134 11.68 -27.31 -24.31
C ALA A 134 12.80 -27.11 -25.35
N SER A 135 12.60 -26.29 -26.37
CA SER A 135 13.61 -26.02 -27.42
C SER A 135 14.58 -24.89 -27.08
N GLY A 136 14.37 -24.16 -26.00
CA GLY A 136 15.22 -23.03 -25.57
C GLY A 136 16.42 -23.40 -24.69
N GLN A 137 16.59 -24.67 -24.27
CA GLN A 137 17.67 -25.08 -23.36
C GLN A 137 18.84 -25.84 -23.99
N ALA A 138 18.95 -25.86 -25.29
CA ALA A 138 20.11 -26.44 -25.96
C ALA A 138 20.96 -25.35 -26.64
N HIS A 139 21.74 -24.61 -25.87
CA HIS A 139 23.05 -24.05 -26.28
C HIS A 139 23.60 -23.12 -25.19
N SER A 140 24.29 -23.69 -24.22
CA SER A 140 25.42 -23.04 -23.56
C SER A 140 26.37 -24.10 -23.03
N SER A 141 27.05 -24.80 -23.93
CA SER A 141 28.29 -25.48 -23.62
C SER A 141 29.40 -24.44 -23.57
N TYR A 142 29.61 -23.86 -22.40
CA TYR A 142 30.80 -23.04 -22.13
C TYR A 142 32.04 -23.94 -22.06
N HIS A 143 32.78 -23.98 -23.16
CA HIS A 143 34.10 -24.58 -23.21
C HIS A 143 35.10 -23.66 -22.50
N GLY A 144 35.28 -23.86 -21.21
CA GLY A 144 36.32 -23.24 -20.42
C GLY A 144 37.67 -23.92 -20.69
N ASN A 145 38.46 -23.39 -21.62
CA ASN A 145 39.84 -23.76 -21.79
C ASN A 145 40.69 -23.17 -20.66
N LYS A 146 41.06 -23.98 -19.67
CA LYS A 146 42.17 -23.66 -18.76
C LYS A 146 43.46 -24.12 -19.45
N LYS A 147 44.34 -23.18 -19.79
CA LYS A 147 45.78 -23.41 -19.94
C LYS A 147 46.54 -22.38 -19.11
N PHE A 148 47.33 -22.94 -18.15
CA PHE A 148 48.44 -22.40 -17.38
C PHE A 148 48.14 -21.26 -16.40
#